data_eec64fcc4e4f0dd0b1dd9a1c5f179312
#
_entry.id   eec64fcc4e4f0dd0b1dd9a1c5f179312
#
_cell.length_a   1.000
_cell.length_b   1.000
_cell.length_c   1.000
_cell.angle_alpha   90.00
_cell.angle_beta   90.00
_cell.angle_gamma   90.00
#
_symmetry.space_group_name_H-M   'P 1'
#
loop_
_entity.id
_entity.type
_entity.pdbx_description
1 polymer ?
#
loop_
_entity_poly.entity_id
_entity_poly.type
_entity_poly.pdbx_seq_one_letter_code
_entity_poly.pdbx_strand_id
1 'polypeptide(L)'
;MFNQPMTTKTIHTHPLPPFTPPNARVMMLGSFPPPPERWKMPFYYPNYNNDMWRILGLVFFGDAERFIDKANKTFYQDEIEKFLVSAGIAIGDTAYQVIRQKDNASDQFLQIITPMDIESILRQLPQCHAVITTGEKATEVLCQQFTSQNTPKIGERVQLLIANRCIDLYRLPSSSRAYPLAIDKKADVYRQVFDALGLLT
;
A
#
# COMPACT_ATOMS: atom_id res chain seq x y z
N MET A 1 -23.68 28.70 -28.82
CA MET A 1 -23.42 27.39 -28.20
C MET A 1 -21.91 27.20 -28.18
N PHE A 2 -21.29 27.39 -27.03
CA PHE A 2 -19.83 27.19 -26.90
C PHE A 2 -19.57 25.71 -26.63
N ASN A 3 -19.01 25.01 -27.63
CA ASN A 3 -18.45 23.66 -27.42
C ASN A 3 -17.26 23.76 -26.47
N GLN A 4 -17.42 23.38 -25.23
CA GLN A 4 -16.27 23.11 -24.36
C GLN A 4 -15.55 21.89 -24.94
N PRO A 5 -14.23 21.93 -25.12
CA PRO A 5 -13.47 20.76 -25.55
C PRO A 5 -13.63 19.68 -24.46
N MET A 6 -14.11 18.49 -24.83
CA MET A 6 -14.07 17.31 -23.98
C MET A 6 -12.59 16.97 -23.72
N THR A 7 -12.10 17.34 -22.56
CA THR A 7 -10.78 16.89 -22.09
C THR A 7 -10.88 15.38 -21.93
N THR A 8 -10.30 14.63 -22.85
CA THR A 8 -10.14 13.18 -22.74
C THR A 8 -9.26 12.90 -21.52
N LYS A 9 -9.87 12.41 -20.44
CA LYS A 9 -9.14 12.06 -19.22
C LYS A 9 -8.24 10.86 -19.49
N THR A 10 -6.94 11.01 -19.27
CA THR A 10 -5.95 9.95 -19.50
C THR A 10 -6.10 8.84 -18.48
N ILE A 11 -6.19 7.59 -18.96
CA ILE A 11 -6.14 6.40 -18.13
C ILE A 11 -4.67 6.05 -17.87
N HIS A 12 -4.31 5.92 -16.60
CA HIS A 12 -2.98 5.49 -16.14
C HIS A 12 -3.06 4.03 -15.71
N THR A 13 -2.25 3.18 -16.30
CA THR A 13 -2.09 1.77 -15.91
C THR A 13 -0.97 1.64 -14.89
N HIS A 14 -1.13 0.73 -13.93
CA HIS A 14 -0.15 0.49 -12.87
C HIS A 14 1.18 0.00 -13.47
N PRO A 15 2.30 0.69 -13.20
CA PRO A 15 3.55 0.42 -13.89
C PRO A 15 4.38 -0.71 -13.28
N LEU A 16 4.07 -1.11 -12.02
CA LEU A 16 4.81 -2.13 -11.29
C LEU A 16 3.99 -3.42 -11.15
N PRO A 17 4.60 -4.61 -11.35
CA PRO A 17 3.99 -5.85 -10.93
C PRO A 17 3.98 -5.94 -9.40
N PRO A 18 3.01 -6.66 -8.78
CA PRO A 18 3.05 -6.93 -7.35
C PRO A 18 4.36 -7.63 -6.94
N PHE A 19 4.92 -7.23 -5.82
CA PHE A 19 6.07 -7.91 -5.22
C PHE A 19 5.57 -9.01 -4.30
N THR A 20 5.77 -10.27 -4.69
CA THR A 20 5.14 -11.45 -4.08
C THR A 20 6.16 -12.51 -3.68
N PRO A 21 6.92 -12.30 -2.59
CA PRO A 21 7.81 -13.35 -2.08
C PRO A 21 7.01 -14.64 -1.80
N PRO A 22 7.52 -15.83 -2.17
CA PRO A 22 6.76 -17.10 -2.05
C PRO A 22 6.44 -17.47 -0.59
N ASN A 23 7.20 -16.95 0.37
CA ASN A 23 6.99 -17.12 1.81
C ASN A 23 6.10 -16.03 2.42
N ALA A 24 5.45 -15.18 1.63
CA ALA A 24 4.67 -14.08 2.14
C ALA A 24 3.47 -14.58 2.97
N ARG A 25 3.40 -14.11 4.22
CA ARG A 25 2.31 -14.37 5.17
C ARG A 25 1.29 -13.24 5.20
N VAL A 26 1.72 -12.06 4.77
CA VAL A 26 0.93 -10.82 4.75
C VAL A 26 1.13 -10.09 3.44
N MET A 27 0.07 -9.46 2.92
CA MET A 27 0.16 -8.57 1.76
C MET A 27 -0.21 -7.15 2.16
N MET A 28 0.70 -6.20 1.96
CA MET A 28 0.45 -4.77 2.14
C MET A 28 -0.02 -4.14 0.84
N LEU A 29 -1.08 -3.35 0.89
CA LEU A 29 -1.70 -2.71 -0.26
C LEU A 29 -1.82 -1.19 -0.08
N GLY A 30 -1.23 -0.43 -0.99
CA GLY A 30 -1.54 0.97 -1.21
C GLY A 30 -2.73 1.14 -2.16
N SER A 31 -2.96 2.37 -2.59
CA SER A 31 -4.01 2.69 -3.58
C SER A 31 -3.50 2.63 -5.01
N PHE A 32 -2.53 3.49 -5.34
CA PHE A 32 -1.89 3.64 -6.65
C PHE A 32 -0.64 4.52 -6.50
N PRO A 33 0.46 4.26 -7.23
CA PRO A 33 1.69 5.04 -7.07
C PRO A 33 1.52 6.50 -7.51
N PRO A 34 2.31 7.43 -6.95
CA PRO A 34 2.32 8.83 -7.41
C PRO A 34 2.82 8.92 -8.86
N PRO A 35 2.65 10.08 -9.53
CA PRO A 35 3.24 10.32 -10.85
C PRO A 35 4.75 10.07 -10.86
N PRO A 36 5.32 9.57 -11.99
CA PRO A 36 6.73 9.15 -12.08
C PRO A 36 7.75 10.23 -11.70
N GLU A 37 7.42 11.51 -11.90
CA GLU A 37 8.29 12.65 -11.56
C GLU A 37 8.62 12.74 -10.06
N ARG A 38 7.79 12.09 -9.23
CA ARG A 38 7.98 12.03 -7.77
C ARG A 38 8.73 10.80 -7.30
N TRP A 39 9.09 9.89 -8.23
CA TRP A 39 9.78 8.65 -7.87
C TRP A 39 11.27 8.89 -7.61
N LYS A 40 11.76 8.23 -6.57
CA LYS A 40 13.18 8.21 -6.20
C LYS A 40 13.76 6.78 -6.25
N MET A 41 12.91 5.78 -6.53
CA MET A 41 13.30 4.40 -6.83
C MET A 41 12.21 3.76 -7.69
N PRO A 42 12.49 2.75 -8.53
CA PRO A 42 11.52 2.02 -9.32
C PRO A 42 10.85 0.88 -8.52
N PHE A 43 10.27 1.23 -7.37
CA PHE A 43 9.62 0.29 -6.46
C PHE A 43 8.42 0.95 -5.77
N TYR A 44 7.74 0.23 -4.87
CA TYR A 44 6.58 0.71 -4.13
C TYR A 44 6.92 1.84 -3.17
N TYR A 45 5.98 2.74 -2.92
CA TYR A 45 6.16 3.96 -2.11
C TYR A 45 7.39 4.77 -2.51
N PRO A 46 7.52 5.11 -3.81
CA PRO A 46 8.76 5.66 -4.40
C PRO A 46 9.05 7.10 -4.02
N ASN A 47 8.06 7.83 -3.48
CA ASN A 47 8.24 9.24 -3.14
C ASN A 47 9.02 9.39 -1.84
N TYR A 48 10.15 10.08 -1.87
CA TYR A 48 11.00 10.33 -0.71
C TYR A 48 10.27 11.02 0.47
N ASN A 49 9.23 11.78 0.16
CA ASN A 49 8.37 12.42 1.15
C ASN A 49 7.25 11.51 1.67
N ASN A 50 7.19 10.24 1.27
CA ASN A 50 6.34 9.24 1.89
C ASN A 50 7.08 8.57 3.05
N ASP A 51 6.38 8.30 4.15
CA ASP A 51 7.00 7.79 5.37
C ASP A 51 6.98 6.25 5.48
N MET A 52 6.49 5.50 4.49
CA MET A 52 6.35 4.05 4.58
C MET A 52 7.65 3.36 5.02
N TRP A 53 8.74 3.62 4.32
CA TRP A 53 10.01 2.96 4.62
C TRP A 53 10.61 3.42 5.96
N ARG A 54 10.30 4.65 6.41
CA ARG A 54 10.66 5.14 7.75
C ARG A 54 9.84 4.46 8.83
N ILE A 55 8.53 4.29 8.59
CA ILE A 55 7.63 3.59 9.53
C ILE A 55 8.10 2.14 9.68
N LEU A 56 8.36 1.42 8.59
CA LEU A 56 8.84 0.04 8.66
C LEU A 56 10.23 -0.06 9.31
N GLY A 57 11.11 0.90 9.06
CA GLY A 57 12.40 1.01 9.75
C GLY A 57 12.23 1.15 11.27
N LEU A 58 11.34 2.04 11.72
CA LEU A 58 11.01 2.22 13.14
C LEU A 58 10.39 0.97 13.76
N VAL A 59 9.47 0.32 13.04
CA VAL A 59 8.73 -0.83 13.56
C VAL A 59 9.61 -2.05 13.74
N PHE A 60 10.41 -2.39 12.72
CA PHE A 60 11.18 -3.65 12.70
C PHE A 60 12.61 -3.50 13.23
N PHE A 61 13.19 -2.29 13.18
CA PHE A 61 14.60 -2.07 13.53
C PHE A 61 14.80 -0.97 14.58
N GLY A 62 13.75 -0.24 14.98
CA GLY A 62 13.90 0.92 15.87
C GLY A 62 14.61 2.11 15.22
N ASP A 63 14.78 2.11 13.89
CA ASP A 63 15.54 3.11 13.13
C ASP A 63 14.76 3.61 11.91
N ALA A 64 14.30 4.86 11.96
CA ALA A 64 13.59 5.49 10.87
C ALA A 64 14.42 5.64 9.57
N GLU A 65 15.74 5.61 9.71
CA GLU A 65 16.66 5.84 8.59
C GLU A 65 17.21 4.54 7.97
N ARG A 66 16.80 3.39 8.51
CA ARG A 66 17.28 2.06 8.09
C ARG A 66 17.29 1.86 6.56
N PHE A 67 16.29 2.39 5.88
CA PHE A 67 16.11 2.23 4.43
C PHE A 67 16.36 3.53 3.63
N ILE A 68 16.86 4.59 4.28
CA ILE A 68 16.93 5.93 3.70
C ILE A 68 18.35 6.29 3.28
N ASP A 69 18.55 6.51 2.00
CA ASP A 69 19.75 7.13 1.47
C ASP A 69 19.60 8.67 1.48
N LYS A 70 20.08 9.28 2.57
CA LYS A 70 19.98 10.74 2.75
C LYS A 70 20.84 11.51 1.76
N ALA A 71 22.01 10.97 1.39
CA ALA A 71 22.96 11.64 0.52
C ALA A 71 22.35 11.82 -0.89
N ASN A 72 21.69 10.80 -1.42
CA ASN A 72 21.10 10.81 -2.75
C ASN A 72 19.59 11.13 -2.73
N LYS A 73 18.98 11.35 -1.55
CA LYS A 73 17.54 11.57 -1.36
C LYS A 73 16.70 10.47 -2.02
N THR A 74 17.10 9.22 -1.79
CA THR A 74 16.47 8.02 -2.29
C THR A 74 16.36 6.95 -1.18
N PHE A 75 16.21 5.69 -1.55
CA PHE A 75 16.05 4.57 -0.63
C PHE A 75 17.06 3.46 -0.99
N TYR A 76 17.42 2.63 -0.02
CA TYR A 76 18.20 1.41 -0.23
C TYR A 76 17.26 0.28 -0.70
N GLN A 77 16.87 0.30 -1.99
CA GLN A 77 15.86 -0.61 -2.55
C GLN A 77 16.21 -2.08 -2.30
N ASP A 78 17.44 -2.50 -2.54
CA ASP A 78 17.88 -3.90 -2.33
C ASP A 78 17.70 -4.34 -0.87
N GLU A 79 17.94 -3.44 0.09
CA GLU A 79 17.74 -3.72 1.51
C GLU A 79 16.25 -3.81 1.87
N ILE A 80 15.42 -2.99 1.22
CA ILE A 80 13.96 -3.06 1.34
C ILE A 80 13.44 -4.41 0.83
N GLU A 81 13.85 -4.83 -0.37
CA GLU A 81 13.40 -6.09 -0.97
C GLU A 81 13.85 -7.31 -0.14
N LYS A 82 15.12 -7.32 0.32
CA LYS A 82 15.62 -8.36 1.23
C LYS A 82 14.83 -8.41 2.54
N PHE A 83 14.52 -7.25 3.11
CA PHE A 83 13.71 -7.15 4.31
C PHE A 83 12.30 -7.72 4.08
N LEU A 84 11.62 -7.33 3.01
CA LEU A 84 10.27 -7.83 2.69
C LEU A 84 10.25 -9.35 2.52
N VAL A 85 11.25 -9.92 1.85
CA VAL A 85 11.42 -11.38 1.73
C VAL A 85 11.60 -12.02 3.09
N SER A 86 12.51 -11.50 3.92
CA SER A 86 12.81 -12.08 5.23
C SER A 86 11.64 -11.99 6.21
N ALA A 87 10.89 -10.88 6.16
CA ALA A 87 9.72 -10.67 7.01
C ALA A 87 8.45 -11.40 6.50
N GLY A 88 8.48 -11.95 5.28
CA GLY A 88 7.32 -12.59 4.68
C GLY A 88 6.21 -11.60 4.32
N ILE A 89 6.56 -10.45 3.77
CA ILE A 89 5.63 -9.39 3.39
C ILE A 89 5.61 -9.25 1.87
N ALA A 90 4.44 -9.47 1.25
CA ALA A 90 4.16 -9.05 -0.12
C ALA A 90 3.69 -7.60 -0.15
N ILE A 91 3.90 -6.92 -1.29
CA ILE A 91 3.49 -5.52 -1.45
C ILE A 91 2.85 -5.29 -2.83
N GLY A 92 1.83 -4.45 -2.87
CA GLY A 92 1.11 -4.07 -4.08
C GLY A 92 0.22 -2.86 -3.86
N ASP A 93 -0.66 -2.60 -4.83
CA ASP A 93 -1.69 -1.57 -4.76
C ASP A 93 -3.06 -2.16 -5.14
N THR A 94 -4.14 -1.52 -4.70
CA THR A 94 -5.52 -1.99 -4.94
C THR A 94 -6.08 -1.59 -6.29
N ALA A 95 -5.46 -0.64 -7.01
CA ALA A 95 -5.90 -0.20 -8.31
C ALA A 95 -4.93 -0.61 -9.42
N TYR A 96 -5.48 -1.10 -10.54
CA TYR A 96 -4.72 -1.41 -11.77
C TYR A 96 -4.78 -0.28 -12.78
N GLN A 97 -5.97 0.30 -13.00
CA GLN A 97 -6.13 1.47 -13.88
C GLN A 97 -6.90 2.58 -13.19
N VAL A 98 -6.41 3.80 -13.35
CA VAL A 98 -7.01 4.98 -12.73
C VAL A 98 -7.05 6.16 -13.69
N ILE A 99 -7.96 7.10 -13.41
CA ILE A 99 -7.92 8.47 -13.94
C ILE A 99 -7.58 9.40 -12.77
N ARG A 100 -6.57 10.26 -12.95
CA ARG A 100 -6.29 11.36 -12.02
C ARG A 100 -7.17 12.53 -12.37
N GLN A 101 -8.06 12.92 -11.47
CA GLN A 101 -8.97 14.06 -11.70
C GLN A 101 -8.26 15.41 -11.60
N LYS A 102 -7.11 15.44 -10.91
CA LYS A 102 -6.21 16.61 -10.79
C LYS A 102 -4.77 16.12 -10.91
N ASP A 103 -3.89 16.97 -11.37
CA ASP A 103 -2.44 16.70 -11.49
C ASP A 103 -1.75 16.72 -10.12
N ASN A 104 -2.25 15.94 -9.17
CA ASN A 104 -1.65 15.77 -7.87
C ASN A 104 -1.61 14.27 -7.48
N ALA A 105 -0.86 13.97 -6.42
CA ALA A 105 -0.68 12.59 -5.94
C ALA A 105 -1.69 12.20 -4.85
N SER A 106 -2.74 13.00 -4.61
CA SER A 106 -3.72 12.71 -3.57
C SER A 106 -4.69 11.63 -4.05
N ASP A 107 -4.86 10.61 -3.23
CA ASP A 107 -5.80 9.50 -3.45
C ASP A 107 -7.25 9.96 -3.58
N GLN A 108 -7.59 11.10 -2.97
CA GLN A 108 -8.92 11.72 -3.06
C GLN A 108 -9.34 12.00 -4.50
N PHE A 109 -8.39 12.24 -5.40
CA PHE A 109 -8.62 12.57 -6.80
C PHE A 109 -8.36 11.39 -7.74
N LEU A 110 -8.22 10.18 -7.20
CA LEU A 110 -8.14 8.95 -7.99
C LEU A 110 -9.53 8.39 -8.27
N GLN A 111 -9.89 8.34 -9.53
CA GLN A 111 -11.03 7.56 -10.01
C GLN A 111 -10.51 6.20 -10.44
N ILE A 112 -10.95 5.15 -9.75
CA ILE A 112 -10.57 3.78 -10.09
C ILE A 112 -11.38 3.35 -11.30
N ILE A 113 -10.71 2.88 -12.34
CA ILE A 113 -11.30 2.34 -13.57
C ILE A 113 -11.31 0.83 -13.51
N THR A 114 -10.17 0.24 -13.14
CA THR A 114 -10.01 -1.21 -13.00
C THR A 114 -9.27 -1.48 -11.68
N PRO A 115 -9.86 -2.21 -10.73
CA PRO A 115 -9.16 -2.64 -9.54
C PRO A 115 -8.09 -3.68 -9.91
N MET A 116 -7.09 -3.85 -9.03
CA MET A 116 -6.10 -4.92 -9.14
C MET A 116 -6.76 -6.27 -8.83
N ASP A 117 -6.40 -7.31 -9.55
CA ASP A 117 -6.89 -8.67 -9.30
C ASP A 117 -6.18 -9.29 -8.07
N ILE A 118 -6.60 -8.85 -6.90
CA ILE A 118 -6.06 -9.30 -5.61
C ILE A 118 -6.33 -10.78 -5.37
N GLU A 119 -7.45 -11.30 -5.88
CA GLU A 119 -7.77 -12.72 -5.73
C GLU A 119 -6.73 -13.61 -6.44
N SER A 120 -6.40 -13.31 -7.68
CA SER A 120 -5.37 -14.05 -8.42
C SER A 120 -3.99 -13.95 -7.78
N ILE A 121 -3.64 -12.80 -7.20
CA ILE A 121 -2.39 -12.63 -6.47
C ILE A 121 -2.36 -13.51 -5.22
N LEU A 122 -3.43 -13.48 -4.41
CA LEU A 122 -3.52 -14.27 -3.17
C LEU A 122 -3.57 -15.78 -3.43
N ARG A 123 -4.09 -16.24 -4.58
CA ARG A 123 -4.00 -17.65 -4.98
C ARG A 123 -2.56 -18.13 -5.14
N GLN A 124 -1.64 -17.26 -5.53
CA GLN A 124 -0.21 -17.55 -5.66
C GLN A 124 0.55 -17.48 -4.33
N LEU A 125 -0.10 -16.98 -3.28
CA LEU A 125 0.47 -16.81 -1.93
C LEU A 125 -0.31 -17.67 -0.92
N PRO A 126 -0.10 -19.00 -0.89
CA PRO A 126 -0.90 -19.90 -0.06
C PRO A 126 -0.71 -19.69 1.45
N GLN A 127 0.42 -19.15 1.88
CA GLN A 127 0.70 -18.83 3.27
C GLN A 127 0.15 -17.45 3.70
N CYS A 128 -0.26 -16.60 2.75
CA CYS A 128 -0.78 -15.28 3.06
C CYS A 128 -2.17 -15.39 3.68
N HIS A 129 -2.31 -14.99 4.94
CA HIS A 129 -3.55 -15.08 5.72
C HIS A 129 -4.10 -13.71 6.11
N ALA A 130 -3.36 -12.63 5.83
CA ALA A 130 -3.80 -11.27 6.11
C ALA A 130 -3.43 -10.31 4.98
N VAL A 131 -4.28 -9.31 4.80
CA VAL A 131 -4.06 -8.15 3.94
C VAL A 131 -4.07 -6.90 4.82
N ILE A 132 -3.15 -6.00 4.58
CA ILE A 132 -3.05 -4.71 5.26
C ILE A 132 -3.24 -3.62 4.21
N THR A 133 -4.26 -2.78 4.37
CA THR A 133 -4.42 -1.58 3.54
C THR A 133 -3.87 -0.35 4.23
N THR A 134 -3.13 0.48 3.49
CA THR A 134 -2.51 1.71 4.00
C THR A 134 -3.25 2.94 3.50
N GLY A 135 -4.21 3.39 4.31
CA GLY A 135 -5.07 4.52 3.99
C GLY A 135 -6.50 4.14 3.58
N GLU A 136 -7.33 5.15 3.45
CA GLU A 136 -8.77 4.98 3.23
C GLU A 136 -9.11 4.47 1.84
N LYS A 137 -8.54 5.07 0.80
CA LYS A 137 -8.82 4.70 -0.60
C LYS A 137 -8.50 3.23 -0.89
N ALA A 138 -7.35 2.74 -0.45
CA ALA A 138 -6.98 1.33 -0.61
C ALA A 138 -7.98 0.40 0.09
N THR A 139 -8.42 0.77 1.30
CA THR A 139 -9.41 0.01 2.07
C THR A 139 -10.76 -0.02 1.37
N GLU A 140 -11.25 1.13 0.90
CA GLU A 140 -12.51 1.23 0.17
C GLU A 140 -12.53 0.34 -1.08
N VAL A 141 -11.49 0.45 -1.91
CA VAL A 141 -11.37 -0.32 -3.16
C VAL A 141 -11.40 -1.82 -2.88
N LEU A 142 -10.65 -2.27 -1.87
CA LEU A 142 -10.61 -3.68 -1.51
C LEU A 142 -11.95 -4.18 -0.94
N CYS A 143 -12.57 -3.42 -0.03
CA CYS A 143 -13.88 -3.75 0.54
C CYS A 143 -14.97 -3.82 -0.54
N GLN A 144 -14.96 -2.90 -1.51
CA GLN A 144 -15.89 -2.92 -2.65
C GLN A 144 -15.68 -4.17 -3.54
N GLN A 145 -14.44 -4.55 -3.78
CA GLN A 145 -14.10 -5.71 -4.62
C GLN A 145 -14.62 -7.03 -4.02
N PHE A 146 -14.59 -7.17 -2.69
CA PHE A 146 -14.99 -8.39 -1.99
C PHE A 146 -16.31 -8.24 -1.21
N THR A 147 -17.13 -7.27 -1.58
CA THR A 147 -18.49 -7.06 -1.07
C THR A 147 -18.57 -7.00 0.46
N SER A 148 -17.56 -6.44 1.11
CA SER A 148 -17.55 -6.24 2.55
C SER A 148 -18.56 -5.15 2.95
N GLN A 149 -19.48 -5.48 3.84
CA GLN A 149 -20.43 -4.49 4.39
C GLN A 149 -19.77 -3.56 5.42
N ASN A 150 -18.63 -3.96 5.97
CA ASN A 150 -17.94 -3.22 7.03
C ASN A 150 -16.52 -2.82 6.59
N THR A 151 -16.26 -1.53 6.55
CA THR A 151 -14.92 -0.99 6.41
C THR A 151 -14.28 -0.88 7.80
N PRO A 152 -13.13 -1.53 8.08
CA PRO A 152 -12.50 -1.44 9.39
C PRO A 152 -12.04 -0.02 9.69
N LYS A 153 -12.08 0.38 10.96
CA LYS A 153 -11.41 1.59 11.42
C LYS A 153 -9.91 1.36 11.48
N ILE A 154 -9.16 2.46 11.63
CA ILE A 154 -7.70 2.38 11.75
C ILE A 154 -7.30 1.52 12.95
N GLY A 155 -6.42 0.54 12.72
CA GLY A 155 -5.98 -0.44 13.71
C GLY A 155 -6.94 -1.61 13.92
N GLU A 156 -8.15 -1.56 13.35
CA GLU A 156 -9.13 -2.65 13.44
C GLU A 156 -8.98 -3.64 12.28
N ARG A 157 -9.59 -4.82 12.45
CA ARG A 157 -9.67 -5.85 11.41
C ARG A 157 -11.11 -6.24 11.10
N VAL A 158 -11.31 -6.72 9.89
CA VAL A 158 -12.51 -7.47 9.45
C VAL A 158 -12.04 -8.70 8.67
N GLN A 159 -12.90 -9.69 8.53
CA GLN A 159 -12.61 -10.85 7.69
C GLN A 159 -13.23 -10.69 6.31
N LEU A 160 -12.47 -11.02 5.28
CA LEU A 160 -12.90 -11.11 3.90
C LEU A 160 -12.81 -12.56 3.42
N LEU A 161 -13.76 -12.98 2.60
CA LEU A 161 -13.65 -14.25 1.87
C LEU A 161 -13.00 -13.97 0.51
N ILE A 162 -11.73 -14.37 0.34
CA ILE A 162 -10.97 -14.18 -0.89
C ILE A 162 -10.38 -15.53 -1.31
N ALA A 163 -10.57 -15.93 -2.56
CA ALA A 163 -10.07 -17.21 -3.08
C ALA A 163 -10.49 -18.42 -2.23
N ASN A 164 -11.72 -18.43 -1.71
CA ASN A 164 -12.27 -19.43 -0.78
C ASN A 164 -11.50 -19.55 0.55
N ARG A 165 -10.79 -18.52 0.95
CA ARG A 165 -10.07 -18.45 2.23
C ARG A 165 -10.57 -17.26 3.05
N CYS A 166 -10.66 -17.43 4.36
CA CYS A 166 -10.86 -16.31 5.28
C CYS A 166 -9.53 -15.53 5.40
N ILE A 167 -9.53 -14.30 4.94
CA ILE A 167 -8.37 -13.39 4.99
C ILE A 167 -8.69 -12.25 5.95
N ASP A 168 -7.82 -12.02 6.91
CA ASP A 168 -7.95 -10.88 7.81
C ASP A 168 -7.53 -9.59 7.08
N LEU A 169 -8.44 -8.60 7.00
CA LEU A 169 -8.13 -7.27 6.50
C LEU A 169 -7.89 -6.32 7.67
N TYR A 170 -6.71 -5.75 7.75
CA TYR A 170 -6.37 -4.65 8.66
C TYR A 170 -6.29 -3.33 7.91
N ARG A 171 -6.82 -2.27 8.52
CA ARG A 171 -6.63 -0.90 8.01
C ARG A 171 -5.60 -0.16 8.85
N LEU A 172 -4.53 0.32 8.19
CA LEU A 172 -3.51 1.17 8.78
C LEU A 172 -3.67 2.64 8.35
N PRO A 173 -3.17 3.60 9.14
CA PRO A 173 -3.14 4.99 8.71
C PRO A 173 -2.26 5.15 7.46
N SER A 174 -2.60 6.13 6.63
CA SER A 174 -1.80 6.45 5.45
C SER A 174 -0.37 6.80 5.83
N SER A 175 0.60 6.25 5.09
CA SER A 175 2.01 6.60 5.21
C SER A 175 2.36 7.97 4.60
N SER A 176 1.44 8.61 3.91
CA SER A 176 1.62 9.96 3.35
C SER A 176 1.90 10.97 4.46
N ARG A 177 2.86 11.88 4.24
CA ARG A 177 3.10 13.03 5.14
C ARG A 177 1.94 14.01 5.19
N ALA A 178 1.10 14.03 4.16
CA ALA A 178 -0.12 14.85 4.17
C ALA A 178 -1.20 14.31 5.14
N TYR A 179 -1.08 13.05 5.58
CA TYR A 179 -1.98 12.50 6.59
C TYR A 179 -1.61 13.05 7.98
N PRO A 180 -2.57 13.68 8.72
CA PRO A 180 -2.29 14.48 9.91
C PRO A 180 -2.05 13.61 11.16
N LEU A 181 -1.04 12.74 11.10
CA LEU A 181 -0.59 11.90 12.21
C LEU A 181 0.93 11.84 12.21
N ALA A 182 1.54 12.08 13.38
CA ALA A 182 2.99 12.03 13.55
C ALA A 182 3.53 10.62 13.24
N ILE A 183 4.75 10.54 12.72
CA ILE A 183 5.36 9.28 12.27
C ILE A 183 5.44 8.24 13.38
N ASP A 184 5.78 8.64 14.61
CA ASP A 184 5.85 7.73 15.76
C ASP A 184 4.47 7.12 16.06
N LYS A 185 3.42 7.93 15.98
CA LYS A 185 2.03 7.46 16.16
C LYS A 185 1.58 6.53 15.04
N LYS A 186 2.00 6.79 13.80
CA LYS A 186 1.80 5.84 12.70
C LYS A 186 2.53 4.53 13.02
N ALA A 187 3.80 4.60 13.39
CA ALA A 187 4.61 3.43 13.71
C ALA A 187 4.03 2.60 14.87
N ASP A 188 3.44 3.25 15.89
CA ASP A 188 2.77 2.56 16.99
C ASP A 188 1.60 1.69 16.49
N VAL A 189 0.73 2.24 15.62
CA VAL A 189 -0.39 1.48 15.05
C VAL A 189 0.10 0.34 14.14
N TYR A 190 1.10 0.61 13.30
CA TYR A 190 1.72 -0.42 12.47
C TYR A 190 2.31 -1.55 13.31
N ARG A 191 3.05 -1.21 14.39
CA ARG A 191 3.67 -2.18 15.30
C ARG A 191 2.62 -3.09 15.94
N GLN A 192 1.51 -2.55 16.43
CA GLN A 192 0.43 -3.34 17.01
C GLN A 192 -0.13 -4.38 16.03
N VAL A 193 -0.31 -4.01 14.77
CA VAL A 193 -0.82 -4.93 13.74
C VAL A 193 0.22 -5.98 13.37
N PHE A 194 1.49 -5.60 13.16
CA PHE A 194 2.55 -6.56 12.83
C PHE A 194 2.85 -7.52 13.99
N ASP A 195 2.74 -7.04 15.24
CA ASP A 195 2.84 -7.90 16.44
C ASP A 195 1.68 -8.91 16.50
N ALA A 196 0.45 -8.45 16.32
CA ALA A 196 -0.74 -9.32 16.26
C ALA A 196 -0.67 -10.38 15.15
N LEU A 197 0.06 -10.10 14.07
CA LEU A 197 0.31 -11.02 12.96
C LEU A 197 1.54 -11.92 13.18
N GLY A 198 2.24 -11.78 14.32
CA GLY A 198 3.45 -12.56 14.65
C GLY A 198 4.60 -12.30 13.68
N LEU A 199 4.73 -11.07 13.19
CA LEU A 199 5.83 -10.66 12.28
C LEU A 199 6.98 -9.97 13.02
N LEU A 200 6.74 -9.51 14.25
CA LEU A 200 7.78 -8.95 15.10
C LEU A 200 8.35 -10.05 15.98
N THR A 201 9.67 -10.23 15.98
CA THR A 201 10.42 -11.17 16.86
C THR A 201 11.14 -10.42 17.94
#